data_aeba56f2402ce5cb28bedf81ecad9047
#
_entry.id   aeba56f2402ce5cb28bedf81ecad9047
#
_cell.length_a   1.000
_cell.length_b   1.000
_cell.length_c   1.000
_cell.angle_alpha   90.00
_cell.angle_beta   90.00
_cell.angle_gamma   90.00
#
_symmetry.space_group_name_H-M   'P 1'
#
loop_
_entity.id
_entity.type
_entity.pdbx_description
1 polymer ?
#
loop_
_entity_poly.entity_id
_entity_poly.type
_entity_poly.pdbx_seq_one_letter_code
_entity_poly.pdbx_strand_id
1 'polypeptide(L)'
;MLRIIREVNKAATVGFCYYEMVKIYPDKLDAHLARQTAPVYLLHGDEPYQLMQLGDQLREHARETGFDERQVLIANDEADWSAFREAADSMSLFAEKRIIELRLPTGKPGRTGGEVLKQYCANPASDVLLIITSAKLDRGGTSSAWFKAIDKAGVTIAVWPIEAAKLQRWLSHKLAGVGLQASDEAVALITERVEGNMLAAAQEVERLALLFPKGELTAGQVLEAVADSARYSISDLVQSALAGQSARAVRIVRGLRDEAVAPVLILWALSQEIRSGTRAAEACEQGVGVDAALKGAGVWQSRAAPLKSALKRHNAASWLHMLAATTKLDRIVKGHAAGDVWDTFESLAVTLSGNSDTVTPIDQSALI
;
A
#
# COMPACT_ATOMS: atom_id res chain seq x y z
N MET A 1 57.51 -32.93 -15.91
CA MET A 1 56.97 -32.54 -14.58
C MET A 1 56.51 -31.09 -14.50
N LEU A 2 56.87 -30.20 -15.41
CA LEU A 2 56.47 -28.78 -15.44
C LEU A 2 55.17 -28.47 -16.26
N ARG A 3 54.58 -29.47 -16.91
CA ARG A 3 53.35 -29.33 -17.72
C ARG A 3 52.08 -29.69 -16.96
N ILE A 4 52.15 -30.44 -15.88
CA ILE A 4 51.03 -30.87 -15.07
C ILE A 4 50.62 -29.79 -14.04
N ILE A 5 51.57 -28.95 -13.61
CA ILE A 5 51.29 -27.85 -12.64
C ILE A 5 50.53 -26.68 -13.30
N ARG A 6 50.52 -26.58 -14.65
CA ARG A 6 49.82 -25.51 -15.37
C ARG A 6 48.33 -25.80 -15.63
N GLU A 7 47.88 -27.04 -15.55
CA GLU A 7 46.47 -27.40 -15.75
C GLU A 7 45.67 -27.44 -14.44
N VAL A 8 46.33 -27.71 -13.31
CA VAL A 8 45.66 -27.68 -11.99
C VAL A 8 45.32 -26.25 -11.52
N ASN A 9 46.07 -25.24 -11.99
CA ASN A 9 45.76 -23.83 -11.69
C ASN A 9 44.71 -23.20 -12.61
N LYS A 10 44.21 -23.91 -13.62
CA LYS A 10 43.09 -23.43 -14.48
C LYS A 10 41.69 -23.86 -14.00
N ALA A 11 41.62 -24.80 -13.07
CA ALA A 11 40.37 -25.29 -12.53
C ALA A 11 39.94 -24.58 -11.24
N ALA A 12 40.76 -23.73 -10.65
CA ALA A 12 40.48 -22.99 -9.41
C ALA A 12 40.17 -21.49 -9.61
N THR A 13 40.04 -21.05 -10.89
CA THR A 13 39.55 -19.70 -11.19
C THR A 13 38.13 -19.84 -11.75
N VAL A 14 37.22 -20.33 -10.92
CA VAL A 14 35.77 -20.12 -11.13
C VAL A 14 35.58 -18.63 -10.97
N GLY A 15 35.30 -17.99 -12.11
CA GLY A 15 35.32 -16.56 -12.29
C GLY A 15 34.47 -15.83 -11.28
N PHE A 16 35.08 -14.96 -10.53
CA PHE A 16 34.43 -13.75 -10.07
C PHE A 16 34.00 -12.99 -11.32
N CYS A 17 32.82 -13.24 -11.79
CA CYS A 17 32.15 -12.35 -12.73
C CYS A 17 32.07 -11.00 -12.01
N TYR A 18 32.82 -10.01 -12.49
CA TYR A 18 32.61 -8.62 -12.12
C TYR A 18 31.18 -8.32 -12.47
N TYR A 19 30.28 -8.26 -11.45
CA TYR A 19 28.96 -7.72 -11.62
C TYR A 19 29.13 -6.26 -12.00
N GLU A 20 28.87 -5.91 -13.26
CA GLU A 20 28.66 -4.52 -13.62
C GLU A 20 27.54 -3.99 -12.73
N MET A 21 27.70 -2.79 -12.17
CA MET A 21 26.70 -2.11 -11.35
C MET A 21 25.38 -2.07 -12.10
N VAL A 22 24.45 -2.97 -11.78
CA VAL A 22 23.21 -3.13 -12.55
C VAL A 22 22.04 -2.60 -11.72
N LYS A 23 21.73 -1.32 -11.91
CA LYS A 23 20.42 -0.80 -11.51
C LYS A 23 19.38 -1.34 -12.48
N ILE A 24 18.52 -2.21 -12.00
CA ILE A 24 17.45 -2.81 -12.79
C ILE A 24 16.13 -2.11 -12.47
N TYR A 25 15.32 -1.85 -13.48
CA TYR A 25 13.93 -1.47 -13.30
C TYR A 25 13.08 -2.71 -13.02
N PRO A 26 11.96 -2.58 -12.28
CA PRO A 26 11.08 -3.70 -11.93
C PRO A 26 10.69 -4.60 -13.12
N ASP A 27 10.41 -4.01 -14.28
CA ASP A 27 10.05 -4.71 -15.52
C ASP A 27 11.19 -5.48 -16.21
N LYS A 28 12.42 -5.37 -15.72
CA LYS A 28 13.59 -6.04 -16.26
C LYS A 28 14.09 -7.20 -15.41
N LEU A 29 13.44 -7.48 -14.28
CA LEU A 29 13.89 -8.53 -13.37
C LEU A 29 13.86 -9.91 -14.02
N ASP A 30 12.79 -10.28 -14.73
CA ASP A 30 12.69 -11.58 -15.42
C ASP A 30 13.80 -11.77 -16.45
N ALA A 31 14.07 -10.74 -17.26
CA ALA A 31 15.13 -10.77 -18.26
C ALA A 31 16.55 -10.86 -17.62
N HIS A 32 16.71 -10.32 -16.41
CA HIS A 32 17.96 -10.47 -15.65
C HIS A 32 18.08 -11.88 -15.10
N LEU A 33 17.04 -12.42 -14.46
CA LEU A 33 17.05 -13.75 -13.86
C LEU A 33 17.23 -14.87 -14.90
N ALA A 34 16.71 -14.68 -16.11
CA ALA A 34 16.94 -15.60 -17.23
C ALA A 34 18.43 -15.69 -17.67
N ARG A 35 19.27 -14.72 -17.28
CA ARG A 35 20.70 -14.68 -17.66
C ARG A 35 21.59 -15.07 -16.49
N GLN A 36 21.30 -14.58 -15.30
CA GLN A 36 22.15 -14.77 -14.14
C GLN A 36 21.38 -14.50 -12.84
N THR A 37 21.80 -15.16 -11.76
CA THR A 37 21.34 -14.91 -10.41
C THR A 37 22.44 -14.19 -9.63
N ALA A 38 22.17 -13.00 -9.13
CA ALA A 38 23.10 -12.28 -8.26
C ALA A 38 23.02 -12.82 -6.82
N PRO A 39 24.11 -12.79 -6.04
CA PRO A 39 24.08 -13.28 -4.66
C PRO A 39 23.26 -12.39 -3.72
N VAL A 40 23.05 -11.11 -4.07
CA VAL A 40 22.32 -10.14 -3.24
C VAL A 40 21.38 -9.32 -4.10
N TYR A 41 20.12 -9.19 -3.64
CA TYR A 41 19.11 -8.29 -4.21
C TYR A 41 18.62 -7.32 -3.15
N LEU A 42 18.60 -6.02 -3.46
CA LEU A 42 17.99 -4.99 -2.63
C LEU A 42 16.76 -4.42 -3.34
N LEU A 43 15.60 -4.67 -2.79
CA LEU A 43 14.32 -4.12 -3.21
C LEU A 43 13.98 -2.97 -2.26
N HIS A 44 13.82 -1.74 -2.75
CA HIS A 44 13.49 -0.62 -1.87
C HIS A 44 12.54 0.37 -2.54
N GLY A 45 11.66 0.96 -1.76
CA GLY A 45 10.70 1.94 -2.28
C GLY A 45 9.48 2.13 -1.39
N ASP A 46 8.50 2.84 -1.93
CA ASP A 46 7.25 3.19 -1.25
C ASP A 46 6.00 2.67 -1.99
N GLU A 47 6.15 1.63 -2.83
CA GLU A 47 5.04 0.90 -3.42
C GLU A 47 5.07 -0.57 -2.96
N PRO A 48 4.27 -0.92 -1.92
CA PRO A 48 4.34 -2.22 -1.26
C PRO A 48 4.00 -3.41 -2.16
N TYR A 49 3.03 -3.26 -3.07
CA TYR A 49 2.62 -4.36 -3.95
C TYR A 49 3.74 -4.75 -4.93
N GLN A 50 4.44 -3.80 -5.53
CA GLN A 50 5.56 -4.09 -6.42
C GLN A 50 6.73 -4.73 -5.66
N LEU A 51 7.04 -4.24 -4.44
CA LEU A 51 8.06 -4.85 -3.59
C LEU A 51 7.74 -6.32 -3.30
N MET A 52 6.47 -6.61 -2.99
CA MET A 52 6.00 -7.97 -2.76
C MET A 52 6.15 -8.84 -4.02
N GLN A 53 5.68 -8.36 -5.19
CA GLN A 53 5.79 -9.08 -6.46
C GLN A 53 7.24 -9.42 -6.83
N LEU A 54 8.14 -8.45 -6.73
CA LEU A 54 9.57 -8.67 -7.03
C LEU A 54 10.18 -9.71 -6.07
N GLY A 55 9.79 -9.65 -4.79
CA GLY A 55 10.20 -10.66 -3.81
C GLY A 55 9.66 -12.05 -4.16
N ASP A 56 8.42 -12.16 -4.64
CA ASP A 56 7.82 -13.43 -5.09
C ASP A 56 8.56 -14.00 -6.31
N GLN A 57 8.84 -13.17 -7.32
CA GLN A 57 9.61 -13.57 -8.50
C GLN A 57 11.01 -14.09 -8.13
N LEU A 58 11.71 -13.39 -7.23
CA LEU A 58 13.02 -13.83 -6.75
C LEU A 58 12.94 -15.16 -6.01
N ARG A 59 11.92 -15.38 -5.18
CA ARG A 59 11.71 -16.63 -4.45
C ARG A 59 11.38 -17.80 -5.38
N GLU A 60 10.54 -17.57 -6.37
CA GLU A 60 10.18 -18.59 -7.36
C GLU A 60 11.41 -18.99 -8.15
N HIS A 61 12.14 -18.05 -8.71
CA HIS A 61 13.40 -18.34 -9.42
C HIS A 61 14.42 -19.03 -8.52
N ALA A 62 14.54 -18.64 -7.26
CA ALA A 62 15.46 -19.27 -6.32
C ALA A 62 15.09 -20.75 -6.10
N ARG A 63 13.81 -21.09 -5.92
CA ARG A 63 13.36 -22.48 -5.79
C ARG A 63 13.69 -23.31 -7.05
N GLU A 64 13.46 -22.76 -8.24
CA GLU A 64 13.80 -23.41 -9.51
C GLU A 64 15.30 -23.68 -9.65
N THR A 65 16.14 -22.88 -8.97
CA THR A 65 17.60 -23.00 -9.00
C THR A 65 18.18 -23.71 -7.77
N GLY A 66 17.33 -24.38 -6.98
CA GLY A 66 17.71 -25.28 -5.89
C GLY A 66 17.97 -24.61 -4.54
N PHE A 67 17.36 -23.43 -4.30
CA PHE A 67 17.33 -22.81 -2.96
C PHE A 67 16.08 -23.29 -2.21
N ASP A 68 16.20 -24.37 -1.45
CA ASP A 68 15.05 -25.08 -0.84
C ASP A 68 14.71 -24.57 0.57
N GLU A 69 15.69 -24.00 1.28
CA GLU A 69 15.48 -23.43 2.63
C GLU A 69 15.26 -21.92 2.55
N ARG A 70 14.38 -21.40 3.40
CA ARG A 70 14.10 -19.97 3.49
C ARG A 70 14.06 -19.52 4.95
N GLN A 71 14.85 -18.51 5.28
CA GLN A 71 14.84 -17.83 6.57
C GLN A 71 14.47 -16.36 6.41
N VAL A 72 13.54 -15.86 7.24
CA VAL A 72 13.11 -14.46 7.23
C VAL A 72 13.59 -13.79 8.51
N LEU A 73 14.30 -12.68 8.36
CA LEU A 73 14.84 -11.86 9.44
C LEU A 73 14.31 -10.43 9.31
N ILE A 74 14.01 -9.80 10.43
CA ILE A 74 13.57 -8.39 10.47
C ILE A 74 14.61 -7.65 11.31
N ALA A 75 15.27 -6.67 10.72
CA ALA A 75 16.30 -5.89 11.40
C ALA A 75 15.73 -4.56 11.90
N ASN A 76 15.41 -4.49 13.19
CA ASN A 76 14.96 -3.29 13.88
C ASN A 76 15.99 -2.78 14.90
N ASP A 77 16.80 -3.66 15.48
CA ASP A 77 17.76 -3.34 16.52
C ASP A 77 19.11 -4.09 16.36
N GLU A 78 20.02 -3.93 17.33
CA GLU A 78 21.34 -4.54 17.27
C GLU A 78 21.32 -6.07 17.42
N ALA A 79 20.35 -6.63 18.15
CA ALA A 79 20.22 -8.07 18.33
C ALA A 79 19.88 -8.78 17.02
N ASP A 80 19.06 -8.16 16.20
CA ASP A 80 18.68 -8.68 14.88
C ASP A 80 19.89 -8.86 13.95
N TRP A 81 20.91 -8.01 14.07
CA TRP A 81 22.13 -8.11 13.27
C TRP A 81 23.06 -9.25 13.70
N SER A 82 22.99 -9.67 14.97
CA SER A 82 23.66 -10.91 15.40
C SER A 82 23.02 -12.13 14.77
N ALA A 83 21.67 -12.19 14.79
CA ALA A 83 20.92 -13.26 14.15
C ALA A 83 21.17 -13.34 12.64
N PHE A 84 21.32 -12.18 11.97
CA PHE A 84 21.68 -12.15 10.54
C PHE A 84 23.10 -12.72 10.28
N ARG A 85 24.10 -12.37 11.12
CA ARG A 85 25.47 -12.94 10.99
C ARG A 85 25.45 -14.45 11.18
N GLU A 86 24.79 -14.91 12.27
CA GLU A 86 24.67 -16.36 12.54
C GLU A 86 23.99 -17.08 11.40
N ALA A 87 22.91 -16.52 10.85
CA ALA A 87 22.24 -17.07 9.69
C ALA A 87 23.15 -17.08 8.45
N ALA A 88 23.91 -16.03 8.20
CA ALA A 88 24.79 -15.92 7.03
C ALA A 88 26.02 -16.84 7.12
N ASP A 89 26.57 -17.03 8.32
CA ASP A 89 27.78 -17.82 8.57
C ASP A 89 27.48 -19.31 8.83
N SER A 90 26.24 -19.67 9.22
CA SER A 90 25.87 -21.06 9.46
C SER A 90 25.77 -21.85 8.14
N MET A 91 26.20 -23.08 8.13
CA MET A 91 25.92 -24.01 7.04
C MET A 91 24.58 -24.69 7.31
N SER A 92 23.73 -24.82 6.28
CA SER A 92 22.52 -25.62 6.41
C SER A 92 22.85 -27.10 6.62
N LEU A 93 22.10 -27.75 7.51
CA LEU A 93 22.22 -29.19 7.73
C LEU A 93 21.35 -29.99 6.77
N PHE A 94 20.38 -29.35 6.10
CA PHE A 94 19.34 -29.99 5.34
C PHE A 94 19.24 -29.54 3.88
N ALA A 95 19.83 -28.39 3.53
CA ALA A 95 19.78 -27.84 2.20
C ALA A 95 21.17 -27.40 1.72
N GLU A 96 21.48 -27.63 0.43
CA GLU A 96 22.72 -27.15 -0.18
C GLU A 96 22.71 -25.62 -0.42
N LYS A 97 21.51 -25.05 -0.64
CA LYS A 97 21.31 -23.65 -0.91
C LYS A 97 20.10 -23.11 -0.17
N ARG A 98 20.16 -21.85 0.26
CA ARG A 98 19.10 -21.22 1.05
C ARG A 98 18.89 -19.74 0.71
N ILE A 99 17.68 -19.27 0.97
CA ILE A 99 17.28 -17.87 0.85
C ILE A 99 17.33 -17.23 2.25
N ILE A 100 18.01 -16.11 2.39
CA ILE A 100 17.88 -15.24 3.57
C ILE A 100 17.11 -13.98 3.11
N GLU A 101 15.94 -13.78 3.68
CA GLU A 101 15.16 -12.54 3.47
C GLU A 101 15.39 -11.61 4.65
N LEU A 102 16.02 -10.48 4.40
CA LEU A 102 16.25 -9.44 5.39
C LEU A 102 15.29 -8.27 5.16
N ARG A 103 14.44 -7.99 6.13
CA ARG A 103 13.51 -6.85 6.07
C ARG A 103 14.05 -5.67 6.86
N LEU A 104 14.12 -4.50 6.21
CA LEU A 104 14.52 -3.22 6.80
C LEU A 104 13.34 -2.25 6.80
N PRO A 105 12.40 -2.34 7.77
CA PRO A 105 11.16 -1.56 7.74
C PRO A 105 11.38 -0.05 7.72
N THR A 106 12.47 0.42 8.36
CA THR A 106 12.80 1.85 8.44
C THR A 106 13.67 2.36 7.29
N GLY A 107 14.23 1.45 6.46
CA GLY A 107 15.23 1.79 5.46
C GLY A 107 16.61 2.18 6.04
N LYS A 108 16.80 2.05 7.34
CA LYS A 108 18.03 2.50 8.04
C LYS A 108 18.61 1.34 8.85
N PRO A 109 19.65 0.67 8.35
CA PRO A 109 20.29 -0.43 9.09
C PRO A 109 21.08 0.02 10.33
N GLY A 110 21.21 1.33 10.54
CA GLY A 110 22.04 1.86 11.60
C GLY A 110 23.56 1.68 11.32
N ARG A 111 24.40 1.99 12.31
CA ARG A 111 25.85 1.86 12.17
C ARG A 111 26.26 0.38 12.13
N THR A 112 25.77 -0.40 13.08
CA THR A 112 26.07 -1.84 13.20
C THR A 112 25.63 -2.60 11.96
N GLY A 113 24.35 -2.42 11.54
CA GLY A 113 23.83 -3.09 10.35
C GLY A 113 24.51 -2.68 9.06
N GLY A 114 24.88 -1.40 8.93
CA GLY A 114 25.65 -0.93 7.78
C GLY A 114 27.02 -1.60 7.65
N GLU A 115 27.73 -1.81 8.76
CA GLU A 115 29.02 -2.54 8.76
C GLU A 115 28.82 -4.04 8.47
N VAL A 116 27.78 -4.66 9.03
CA VAL A 116 27.46 -6.08 8.79
C VAL A 116 27.16 -6.32 7.30
N LEU A 117 26.33 -5.50 6.70
CA LEU A 117 26.00 -5.60 5.26
C LEU A 117 27.23 -5.39 4.37
N LYS A 118 28.09 -4.44 4.71
CA LYS A 118 29.36 -4.24 3.98
C LYS A 118 30.27 -5.46 4.07
N GLN A 119 30.42 -6.04 5.26
CA GLN A 119 31.25 -7.24 5.47
C GLN A 119 30.71 -8.42 4.68
N TYR A 120 29.40 -8.68 4.74
CA TYR A 120 28.75 -9.74 3.96
C TYR A 120 28.94 -9.55 2.45
N CYS A 121 28.70 -8.34 1.94
CA CYS A 121 28.83 -8.03 0.51
C CYS A 121 30.29 -8.07 0.00
N ALA A 122 31.27 -8.02 0.88
CA ALA A 122 32.68 -8.20 0.47
C ALA A 122 33.00 -9.64 0.04
N ASN A 123 32.30 -10.61 0.61
CA ASN A 123 32.43 -12.04 0.29
C ASN A 123 31.10 -12.76 0.52
N PRO A 124 30.10 -12.59 -0.36
CA PRO A 124 28.81 -13.25 -0.20
C PRO A 124 28.95 -14.77 -0.21
N ALA A 125 28.22 -15.46 0.68
CA ALA A 125 28.22 -16.91 0.71
C ALA A 125 27.62 -17.47 -0.60
N SER A 126 28.25 -18.47 -1.19
CA SER A 126 27.85 -19.02 -2.50
C SER A 126 26.60 -19.87 -2.44
N ASP A 127 26.22 -20.33 -1.26
CA ASP A 127 25.03 -21.13 -0.97
C ASP A 127 23.86 -20.30 -0.46
N VAL A 128 24.01 -18.96 -0.39
CA VAL A 128 22.97 -18.04 0.11
C VAL A 128 22.55 -17.05 -0.96
N LEU A 129 21.24 -16.98 -1.21
CA LEU A 129 20.63 -15.87 -1.91
C LEU A 129 20.07 -14.87 -0.88
N LEU A 130 20.69 -13.69 -0.78
CA LEU A 130 20.23 -12.63 0.12
C LEU A 130 19.25 -11.70 -0.59
N ILE A 131 18.00 -11.68 -0.12
CA ILE A 131 16.96 -10.75 -0.58
C ILE A 131 16.70 -9.72 0.52
N ILE A 132 17.01 -8.47 0.27
CA ILE A 132 16.78 -7.37 1.21
C ILE A 132 15.58 -6.58 0.73
N THR A 133 14.57 -6.43 1.58
CA THR A 133 13.41 -5.56 1.33
C THR A 133 13.46 -4.38 2.28
N SER A 134 13.37 -3.17 1.75
CA SER A 134 13.54 -1.94 2.50
C SER A 134 12.46 -0.92 2.16
N ALA A 135 12.09 -0.09 3.14
CA ALA A 135 11.36 1.13 2.86
C ALA A 135 12.16 2.03 1.91
N LYS A 136 11.49 3.09 1.41
CA LYS A 136 12.13 4.09 0.55
C LYS A 136 13.41 4.65 1.18
N LEU A 137 14.49 4.59 0.42
CA LEU A 137 15.75 5.18 0.81
C LEU A 137 15.84 6.64 0.35
N ASP A 138 16.26 7.51 1.25
CA ASP A 138 16.60 8.90 0.93
C ASP A 138 17.98 9.01 0.24
N ARG A 139 18.38 10.24 -0.12
CA ARG A 139 19.69 10.48 -0.72
C ARG A 139 20.84 10.02 0.19
N GLY A 140 20.69 10.15 1.50
CA GLY A 140 21.68 9.68 2.48
C GLY A 140 21.80 8.16 2.46
N GLY A 141 20.67 7.46 2.41
CA GLY A 141 20.60 6.00 2.30
C GLY A 141 21.28 5.49 1.03
N THR A 142 20.92 6.04 -0.13
CA THR A 142 21.48 5.60 -1.43
C THR A 142 22.93 6.02 -1.66
N SER A 143 23.45 7.00 -0.92
CA SER A 143 24.86 7.39 -0.96
C SER A 143 25.73 6.66 0.09
N SER A 144 25.12 5.91 0.99
CA SER A 144 25.77 5.23 2.10
C SER A 144 26.73 4.13 1.65
N ALA A 145 27.69 3.79 2.52
CA ALA A 145 28.68 2.77 2.22
C ALA A 145 28.06 1.36 2.09
N TRP A 146 27.05 1.03 2.89
CA TRP A 146 26.36 -0.25 2.82
C TRP A 146 25.56 -0.42 1.52
N PHE A 147 24.88 0.64 1.07
CA PHE A 147 24.15 0.62 -0.21
C PHE A 147 25.12 0.38 -1.39
N LYS A 148 26.24 1.11 -1.41
CA LYS A 148 27.28 0.93 -2.44
C LYS A 148 27.91 -0.45 -2.42
N ALA A 149 28.04 -1.06 -1.24
CA ALA A 149 28.54 -2.44 -1.13
C ALA A 149 27.56 -3.44 -1.75
N ILE A 150 26.26 -3.28 -1.48
CA ILE A 150 25.19 -4.10 -2.10
C ILE A 150 25.15 -3.87 -3.61
N ASP A 151 25.18 -2.62 -4.07
CA ASP A 151 25.13 -2.25 -5.50
C ASP A 151 26.32 -2.82 -6.28
N LYS A 152 27.46 -3.01 -5.61
CA LYS A 152 28.68 -3.65 -6.20
C LYS A 152 28.59 -5.18 -6.19
N ALA A 153 28.01 -5.79 -5.17
CA ALA A 153 27.98 -7.24 -5.00
C ALA A 153 26.77 -7.90 -5.65
N GLY A 154 25.74 -7.12 -5.99
CA GLY A 154 24.44 -7.64 -6.44
C GLY A 154 23.63 -6.65 -7.25
N VAL A 155 22.32 -6.70 -7.08
CA VAL A 155 21.34 -5.92 -7.84
C VAL A 155 20.50 -5.05 -6.92
N THR A 156 20.32 -3.78 -7.28
CA THR A 156 19.43 -2.85 -6.59
C THR A 156 18.24 -2.50 -7.47
N ILE A 157 17.02 -2.62 -6.93
CA ILE A 157 15.77 -2.31 -7.61
C ILE A 157 15.00 -1.28 -6.79
N ALA A 158 14.86 -0.09 -7.34
CA ALA A 158 14.06 0.97 -6.74
C ALA A 158 12.61 0.89 -7.25
N VAL A 159 11.66 0.94 -6.34
CA VAL A 159 10.22 0.88 -6.63
C VAL A 159 9.57 2.19 -6.22
N TRP A 160 8.78 2.75 -7.12
CA TRP A 160 8.11 4.03 -6.95
C TRP A 160 6.61 3.90 -7.21
N PRO A 161 5.79 4.73 -6.56
CA PRO A 161 4.37 4.81 -6.89
C PRO A 161 4.16 5.01 -8.39
N ILE A 162 3.21 4.28 -8.94
CA ILE A 162 2.95 4.29 -10.37
C ILE A 162 2.09 5.50 -10.75
N GLU A 163 2.45 6.17 -11.84
CA GLU A 163 1.63 7.22 -12.42
C GLU A 163 0.41 6.63 -13.14
N ALA A 164 -0.72 7.35 -13.18
CA ALA A 164 -1.98 6.86 -13.75
C ALA A 164 -1.84 6.28 -15.17
N ALA A 165 -1.09 6.94 -16.05
CA ALA A 165 -0.88 6.46 -17.42
C ALA A 165 -0.05 5.15 -17.48
N LYS A 166 0.84 4.95 -16.53
CA LYS A 166 1.61 3.70 -16.40
C LYS A 166 0.77 2.59 -15.78
N LEU A 167 -0.15 2.95 -14.85
CA LEU A 167 -1.09 2.01 -14.25
C LEU A 167 -2.03 1.41 -15.29
N GLN A 168 -2.53 2.20 -16.25
CA GLN A 168 -3.36 1.69 -17.35
C GLN A 168 -2.62 0.62 -18.17
N ARG A 169 -1.37 0.88 -18.56
CA ARG A 169 -0.56 -0.12 -19.29
C ARG A 169 -0.28 -1.36 -18.44
N TRP A 170 -0.02 -1.17 -17.17
CA TRP A 170 0.19 -2.28 -16.24
C TRP A 170 -1.07 -3.13 -16.10
N LEU A 171 -2.25 -2.51 -15.95
CA LEU A 171 -3.55 -3.19 -15.91
C LEU A 171 -3.81 -3.99 -17.20
N SER A 172 -3.65 -3.36 -18.37
CA SER A 172 -3.83 -4.04 -19.65
C SER A 172 -2.93 -5.27 -19.78
N HIS A 173 -1.66 -5.16 -19.37
CA HIS A 173 -0.72 -6.27 -19.40
C HIS A 173 -1.11 -7.38 -18.41
N LYS A 174 -1.54 -7.03 -17.20
CA LYS A 174 -1.96 -8.00 -16.18
C LYS A 174 -3.24 -8.72 -16.58
N LEU A 175 -4.23 -8.02 -17.11
CA LEU A 175 -5.47 -8.61 -17.65
C LEU A 175 -5.17 -9.57 -18.80
N ALA A 176 -4.31 -9.17 -19.75
CA ALA A 176 -3.87 -10.06 -20.81
C ALA A 176 -3.16 -11.32 -20.28
N GLY A 177 -2.34 -11.18 -19.23
CA GLY A 177 -1.67 -12.29 -18.57
C GLY A 177 -2.61 -13.34 -17.97
N VAL A 178 -3.80 -12.94 -17.52
CA VAL A 178 -4.85 -13.86 -17.05
C VAL A 178 -5.83 -14.29 -18.15
N GLY A 179 -5.58 -13.85 -19.39
CA GLY A 179 -6.37 -14.21 -20.58
C GLY A 179 -7.56 -13.30 -20.87
N LEU A 180 -7.65 -12.14 -20.23
CA LEU A 180 -8.68 -11.12 -20.48
C LEU A 180 -8.13 -10.00 -21.35
N GLN A 181 -8.76 -9.76 -22.52
CA GLN A 181 -8.43 -8.67 -23.43
C GLN A 181 -9.39 -7.49 -23.17
N ALA A 182 -9.00 -6.62 -22.25
CA ALA A 182 -9.84 -5.49 -21.86
C ALA A 182 -9.82 -4.37 -22.92
N SER A 183 -11.01 -3.80 -23.19
CA SER A 183 -11.10 -2.57 -23.99
C SER A 183 -10.47 -1.37 -23.24
N ASP A 184 -10.09 -0.33 -23.98
CA ASP A 184 -9.49 0.88 -23.38
C ASP A 184 -10.45 1.53 -22.36
N GLU A 185 -11.76 1.51 -22.63
CA GLU A 185 -12.77 1.99 -21.69
C GLU A 185 -12.86 1.12 -20.44
N ALA A 186 -12.74 -0.21 -20.56
CA ALA A 186 -12.71 -1.12 -19.41
C ALA A 186 -11.50 -0.84 -18.51
N VAL A 187 -10.32 -0.67 -19.12
CA VAL A 187 -9.08 -0.32 -18.40
C VAL A 187 -9.19 1.05 -17.72
N ALA A 188 -9.79 2.03 -18.39
CA ALA A 188 -10.01 3.37 -17.84
C ALA A 188 -10.91 3.32 -16.60
N LEU A 189 -12.03 2.57 -16.65
CA LEU A 189 -12.95 2.38 -15.53
C LEU A 189 -12.24 1.71 -14.32
N ILE A 190 -11.45 0.66 -14.56
CA ILE A 190 -10.68 0.01 -13.49
C ILE A 190 -9.66 0.99 -12.89
N THR A 191 -8.95 1.75 -13.74
CA THR A 191 -7.95 2.73 -13.29
C THR A 191 -8.54 3.81 -12.42
N GLU A 192 -9.69 4.36 -12.81
CA GLU A 192 -10.43 5.36 -12.01
C GLU A 192 -10.83 4.81 -10.65
N ARG A 193 -11.31 3.56 -10.61
CA ARG A 193 -11.78 2.90 -9.40
C ARG A 193 -10.66 2.63 -8.39
N VAL A 194 -9.48 2.23 -8.85
CA VAL A 194 -8.38 1.84 -7.96
C VAL A 194 -7.54 3.04 -7.48
N GLU A 195 -7.76 4.24 -8.03
CA GLU A 195 -7.16 5.51 -7.59
C GLU A 195 -5.63 5.45 -7.40
N GLY A 196 -4.94 4.68 -8.22
CA GLY A 196 -3.48 4.50 -8.13
C GLY A 196 -3.04 3.41 -7.13
N ASN A 197 -3.94 2.74 -6.44
CA ASN A 197 -3.63 1.65 -5.52
C ASN A 197 -3.36 0.36 -6.32
N MET A 198 -2.09 -0.03 -6.45
CA MET A 198 -1.69 -1.21 -7.22
C MET A 198 -2.17 -2.53 -6.62
N LEU A 199 -2.28 -2.63 -5.30
CA LEU A 199 -2.83 -3.83 -4.66
C LEU A 199 -4.31 -4.00 -5.01
N ALA A 200 -5.09 -2.92 -4.92
CA ALA A 200 -6.49 -2.92 -5.34
C ALA A 200 -6.64 -3.26 -6.83
N ALA A 201 -5.74 -2.72 -7.67
CA ALA A 201 -5.71 -3.03 -9.10
C ALA A 201 -5.43 -4.52 -9.37
N ALA A 202 -4.49 -5.12 -8.65
CA ALA A 202 -4.18 -6.55 -8.76
C ALA A 202 -5.35 -7.43 -8.32
N GLN A 203 -5.95 -7.11 -7.17
CA GLN A 203 -7.12 -7.83 -6.67
C GLN A 203 -8.31 -7.73 -7.63
N GLU A 204 -8.49 -6.58 -8.27
CA GLU A 204 -9.55 -6.39 -9.27
C GLU A 204 -9.29 -7.25 -10.51
N VAL A 205 -8.05 -7.36 -10.98
CA VAL A 205 -7.66 -8.26 -12.07
C VAL A 205 -7.97 -9.73 -11.72
N GLU A 206 -7.59 -10.18 -10.53
CA GLU A 206 -7.86 -11.55 -10.07
C GLU A 206 -9.37 -11.80 -9.98
N ARG A 207 -10.12 -10.85 -9.44
CA ARG A 207 -11.57 -10.94 -9.33
C ARG A 207 -12.26 -11.03 -10.71
N LEU A 208 -11.87 -10.18 -11.65
CA LEU A 208 -12.40 -10.21 -13.00
C LEU A 208 -12.07 -11.52 -13.73
N ALA A 209 -10.87 -12.06 -13.49
CA ALA A 209 -10.47 -13.37 -14.05
C ALA A 209 -11.29 -14.55 -13.49
N LEU A 210 -11.84 -14.42 -12.28
CA LEU A 210 -12.74 -15.42 -11.69
C LEU A 210 -14.19 -15.26 -12.20
N LEU A 211 -14.62 -14.04 -12.47
CA LEU A 211 -16.01 -13.75 -12.88
C LEU A 211 -16.25 -13.95 -14.37
N PHE A 212 -15.26 -13.72 -15.21
CA PHE A 212 -15.42 -13.75 -16.67
C PHE A 212 -14.54 -14.82 -17.30
N PRO A 213 -15.05 -15.51 -18.35
CA PRO A 213 -14.23 -16.43 -19.12
C PRO A 213 -13.12 -15.69 -19.87
N LYS A 214 -12.06 -16.41 -20.22
CA LYS A 214 -10.98 -15.86 -21.06
C LYS A 214 -11.55 -15.32 -22.38
N GLY A 215 -11.10 -14.15 -22.78
CA GLY A 215 -11.55 -13.46 -23.99
C GLY A 215 -11.67 -11.96 -23.78
N GLU A 216 -12.56 -11.33 -24.54
CA GLU A 216 -12.80 -9.89 -24.49
C GLU A 216 -13.48 -9.49 -23.16
N LEU A 217 -12.99 -8.40 -22.56
CA LEU A 217 -13.56 -7.76 -21.37
C LEU A 217 -14.02 -6.36 -21.71
N THR A 218 -15.34 -6.16 -21.76
CA THR A 218 -15.96 -4.89 -22.08
C THR A 218 -16.16 -3.99 -20.87
N ALA A 219 -16.31 -2.71 -21.08
CA ALA A 219 -16.68 -1.74 -20.04
C ALA A 219 -17.99 -2.12 -19.33
N GLY A 220 -18.98 -2.65 -20.06
CA GLY A 220 -20.25 -3.12 -19.51
C GLY A 220 -20.07 -4.25 -18.49
N GLN A 221 -19.23 -5.23 -18.78
CA GLN A 221 -18.90 -6.33 -17.85
C GLN A 221 -18.16 -5.83 -16.61
N VAL A 222 -17.25 -4.86 -16.75
CA VAL A 222 -16.60 -4.22 -15.60
C VAL A 222 -17.63 -3.51 -14.74
N LEU A 223 -18.57 -2.77 -15.33
CA LEU A 223 -19.64 -2.10 -14.57
C LEU A 223 -20.58 -3.10 -13.88
N GLU A 224 -20.92 -4.21 -14.52
CA GLU A 224 -21.71 -5.29 -13.92
C GLU A 224 -20.98 -5.90 -12.72
N ALA A 225 -19.70 -6.25 -12.89
CA ALA A 225 -18.88 -6.73 -11.80
C ALA A 225 -18.74 -5.72 -10.65
N VAL A 226 -18.70 -4.43 -10.98
CA VAL A 226 -18.69 -3.34 -9.98
C VAL A 226 -20.05 -3.24 -9.27
N ALA A 227 -21.16 -3.39 -9.97
CA ALA A 227 -22.49 -3.38 -9.36
C ALA A 227 -22.70 -4.55 -8.39
N ASP A 228 -22.21 -5.74 -8.75
CA ASP A 228 -22.24 -6.95 -7.91
C ASP A 228 -21.27 -6.87 -6.70
N SER A 229 -20.20 -6.11 -6.84
CA SER A 229 -19.22 -5.87 -5.78
C SER A 229 -19.34 -4.49 -5.16
N ALA A 230 -20.53 -3.90 -5.13
CA ALA A 230 -20.78 -2.61 -4.47
C ALA A 230 -20.50 -2.69 -2.97
N ARG A 231 -19.25 -3.00 -2.63
CA ARG A 231 -18.67 -2.74 -1.33
C ARG A 231 -18.50 -1.24 -1.24
N TYR A 232 -19.49 -0.62 -0.68
CA TYR A 232 -19.37 0.76 -0.31
C TYR A 232 -18.24 0.88 0.71
N SER A 233 -17.19 1.64 0.37
CA SER A 233 -16.15 1.91 1.36
C SER A 233 -16.62 3.00 2.33
N ILE A 234 -16.04 2.99 3.53
CA ILE A 234 -16.25 4.10 4.50
C ILE A 234 -15.81 5.44 3.88
N SER A 235 -14.79 5.42 3.01
CA SER A 235 -14.33 6.61 2.26
C SER A 235 -15.41 7.13 1.30
N ASP A 236 -16.12 6.23 0.60
CA ASP A 236 -17.22 6.62 -0.30
C ASP A 236 -18.36 7.26 0.47
N LEU A 237 -18.68 6.76 1.68
CA LEU A 237 -19.66 7.38 2.56
C LEU A 237 -19.29 8.82 2.88
N VAL A 238 -18.06 9.01 3.36
CA VAL A 238 -17.53 10.33 3.75
C VAL A 238 -17.56 11.30 2.56
N GLN A 239 -17.04 10.88 1.41
CA GLN A 239 -17.01 11.71 0.21
C GLN A 239 -18.41 12.08 -0.27
N SER A 240 -19.32 11.10 -0.32
CA SER A 240 -20.71 11.33 -0.76
C SER A 240 -21.46 12.29 0.17
N ALA A 241 -21.29 12.14 1.49
CA ALA A 241 -21.87 13.03 2.47
C ALA A 241 -21.31 14.47 2.37
N LEU A 242 -19.99 14.60 2.29
CA LEU A 242 -19.32 15.91 2.12
C LEU A 242 -19.64 16.56 0.77
N ALA A 243 -19.87 15.78 -0.29
CA ALA A 243 -20.28 16.29 -1.60
C ALA A 243 -21.78 16.68 -1.68
N GLY A 244 -22.57 16.42 -0.65
CA GLY A 244 -24.00 16.73 -0.64
C GLY A 244 -24.88 15.69 -1.32
N GLN A 245 -24.40 14.47 -1.51
CA GLN A 245 -25.10 13.38 -2.19
C GLN A 245 -25.87 12.51 -1.19
N SER A 246 -26.89 13.05 -0.51
CA SER A 246 -27.59 12.40 0.59
C SER A 246 -28.15 11.02 0.24
N ALA A 247 -28.83 10.87 -0.91
CA ALA A 247 -29.40 9.59 -1.34
C ALA A 247 -28.32 8.53 -1.57
N ARG A 248 -27.13 8.92 -2.05
CA ARG A 248 -25.99 8.02 -2.21
C ARG A 248 -25.38 7.66 -0.85
N ALA A 249 -25.21 8.65 0.05
CA ALA A 249 -24.68 8.43 1.38
C ALA A 249 -25.54 7.43 2.18
N VAL A 250 -26.88 7.56 2.13
CA VAL A 250 -27.80 6.61 2.76
C VAL A 250 -27.67 5.20 2.18
N ARG A 251 -27.59 5.07 0.86
CA ARG A 251 -27.37 3.74 0.24
C ARG A 251 -26.07 3.10 0.71
N ILE A 252 -25.01 3.92 0.83
CA ILE A 252 -23.71 3.43 1.33
C ILE A 252 -23.80 2.99 2.79
N VAL A 253 -24.47 3.75 3.66
CA VAL A 253 -24.68 3.33 5.07
C VAL A 253 -25.37 1.98 5.14
N ARG A 254 -26.41 1.77 4.33
CA ARG A 254 -27.13 0.49 4.28
C ARG A 254 -26.25 -0.65 3.77
N GLY A 255 -25.48 -0.41 2.72
CA GLY A 255 -24.52 -1.40 2.22
C GLY A 255 -23.47 -1.78 3.27
N LEU A 256 -22.91 -0.79 3.98
CA LEU A 256 -21.96 -1.04 5.08
C LEU A 256 -22.60 -1.84 6.24
N ARG A 257 -23.91 -1.63 6.50
CA ARG A 257 -24.69 -2.44 7.44
C ARG A 257 -24.81 -3.88 6.98
N ASP A 258 -25.20 -4.09 5.73
CA ASP A 258 -25.42 -5.42 5.15
C ASP A 258 -24.12 -6.23 5.09
N GLU A 259 -22.97 -5.54 4.91
CA GLU A 259 -21.64 -6.11 4.94
C GLU A 259 -21.08 -6.30 6.38
N ALA A 260 -21.88 -6.02 7.41
CA ALA A 260 -21.49 -6.11 8.82
C ALA A 260 -20.19 -5.33 9.17
N VAL A 261 -19.97 -4.20 8.51
CA VAL A 261 -18.83 -3.34 8.80
C VAL A 261 -18.93 -2.80 10.22
N ALA A 262 -17.82 -2.87 10.97
CA ALA A 262 -17.79 -2.46 12.36
C ALA A 262 -18.18 -0.97 12.53
N PRO A 263 -19.25 -0.63 13.26
CA PRO A 263 -19.76 0.74 13.42
C PRO A 263 -18.72 1.73 13.94
N VAL A 264 -17.78 1.27 14.77
CA VAL A 264 -16.70 2.12 15.32
C VAL A 264 -15.81 2.72 14.24
N LEU A 265 -15.59 2.01 13.13
CA LEU A 265 -14.76 2.48 12.01
C LEU A 265 -15.47 3.60 11.24
N ILE A 266 -16.77 3.42 11.01
CA ILE A 266 -17.62 4.43 10.35
C ILE A 266 -17.69 5.70 11.20
N LEU A 267 -17.94 5.53 12.49
CA LEU A 267 -17.95 6.62 13.45
C LEU A 267 -16.63 7.39 13.47
N TRP A 268 -15.51 6.68 13.52
CA TRP A 268 -14.19 7.29 13.51
C TRP A 268 -13.98 8.17 12.27
N ALA A 269 -14.28 7.65 11.09
CA ALA A 269 -14.09 8.35 9.83
C ALA A 269 -14.97 9.62 9.73
N LEU A 270 -16.27 9.51 10.03
CA LEU A 270 -17.18 10.66 10.03
C LEU A 270 -16.77 11.71 11.08
N SER A 271 -16.40 11.26 12.29
CA SER A 271 -15.99 12.16 13.36
C SER A 271 -14.73 12.97 13.01
N GLN A 272 -13.77 12.36 12.31
CA GLN A 272 -12.54 13.04 11.86
C GLN A 272 -12.86 14.18 10.88
N GLU A 273 -13.73 13.94 9.91
CA GLU A 273 -14.13 14.98 8.95
C GLU A 273 -14.97 16.09 9.62
N ILE A 274 -15.91 15.70 10.48
CA ILE A 274 -16.72 16.67 11.20
C ILE A 274 -15.87 17.56 12.12
N ARG A 275 -14.89 17.00 12.84
CA ARG A 275 -13.93 17.79 13.64
C ARG A 275 -13.08 18.75 12.79
N SER A 276 -12.63 18.29 11.63
CA SER A 276 -11.87 19.15 10.71
C SER A 276 -12.74 20.26 10.13
N GLY A 277 -13.99 19.92 9.76
CA GLY A 277 -14.98 20.88 9.29
C GLY A 277 -15.35 21.91 10.36
N THR A 278 -15.55 21.50 11.62
CA THR A 278 -15.83 22.41 12.74
C THR A 278 -14.72 23.41 12.93
N ARG A 279 -13.45 22.95 13.03
CA ARG A 279 -12.31 23.85 13.17
C ARG A 279 -12.16 24.82 12.00
N ALA A 280 -12.39 24.35 10.77
CA ALA A 280 -12.31 25.19 9.59
C ALA A 280 -13.46 26.22 9.54
N ALA A 281 -14.70 25.83 9.93
CA ALA A 281 -15.84 26.71 9.98
C ALA A 281 -15.67 27.84 11.03
N GLU A 282 -15.20 27.50 12.23
CA GLU A 282 -14.89 28.47 13.28
C GLU A 282 -13.80 29.46 12.81
N ALA A 283 -12.75 29.00 12.15
CA ALA A 283 -11.70 29.89 11.61
C ALA A 283 -12.27 30.81 10.50
N CYS A 284 -13.18 30.31 9.66
CA CYS A 284 -13.84 31.14 8.64
C CYS A 284 -14.74 32.23 9.26
N GLU A 285 -15.43 31.97 10.36
CA GLU A 285 -16.22 32.98 11.10
C GLU A 285 -15.32 34.07 11.70
N GLN A 286 -14.08 33.70 12.03
CA GLN A 286 -13.05 34.68 12.48
C GLN A 286 -12.38 35.46 11.33
N GLY A 287 -12.85 35.28 10.09
CA GLY A 287 -12.36 35.98 8.91
C GLY A 287 -11.19 35.32 8.19
N VAL A 288 -10.82 34.07 8.57
CA VAL A 288 -9.78 33.32 7.88
C VAL A 288 -10.34 32.78 6.56
N GLY A 289 -9.59 32.93 5.46
CA GLY A 289 -9.99 32.41 4.16
C GLY A 289 -10.09 30.88 4.17
N VAL A 290 -11.07 30.31 3.44
CA VAL A 290 -11.42 28.87 3.49
C VAL A 290 -10.21 27.94 3.26
N ASP A 291 -9.32 28.27 2.32
CA ASP A 291 -8.15 27.44 2.01
C ASP A 291 -7.12 27.44 3.16
N ALA A 292 -6.93 28.61 3.81
CA ALA A 292 -6.08 28.73 4.99
C ALA A 292 -6.70 28.03 6.21
N ALA A 293 -8.02 28.13 6.39
CA ALA A 293 -8.76 27.47 7.45
C ALA A 293 -8.68 25.94 7.34
N LEU A 294 -8.86 25.38 6.14
CA LEU A 294 -8.71 23.94 5.88
C LEU A 294 -7.28 23.46 6.15
N LYS A 295 -6.27 24.22 5.71
CA LYS A 295 -4.87 23.92 5.99
C LYS A 295 -4.58 23.92 7.49
N GLY A 296 -5.09 24.93 8.22
CA GLY A 296 -4.99 25.03 9.68
C GLY A 296 -5.71 23.92 10.41
N ALA A 297 -6.81 23.39 9.85
CA ALA A 297 -7.54 22.22 10.36
C ALA A 297 -6.85 20.87 10.04
N GLY A 298 -5.69 20.86 9.37
CA GLY A 298 -4.94 19.65 9.03
C GLY A 298 -5.50 18.88 7.84
N VAL A 299 -6.24 19.55 6.96
CA VAL A 299 -6.84 18.93 5.76
C VAL A 299 -5.86 18.98 4.60
N TRP A 300 -5.46 17.81 4.10
CA TRP A 300 -4.57 17.68 2.95
C TRP A 300 -5.31 18.02 1.64
N GLN A 301 -4.54 18.46 0.64
CA GLN A 301 -5.07 18.99 -0.63
C GLN A 301 -6.04 18.01 -1.35
N SER A 302 -5.81 16.71 -1.28
CA SER A 302 -6.68 15.67 -1.86
C SER A 302 -8.09 15.59 -1.22
N ARG A 303 -8.22 15.99 0.06
CA ARG A 303 -9.47 15.97 0.83
C ARG A 303 -10.15 17.36 0.94
N ALA A 304 -9.48 18.39 0.46
CA ALA A 304 -9.94 19.76 0.62
C ALA A 304 -11.22 20.07 -0.19
N ALA A 305 -11.35 19.56 -1.40
CA ALA A 305 -12.46 19.91 -2.29
C ALA A 305 -13.84 19.49 -1.76
N PRO A 306 -14.07 18.24 -1.31
CA PRO A 306 -15.35 17.84 -0.71
C PRO A 306 -15.68 18.64 0.55
N LEU A 307 -14.69 18.86 1.44
CA LEU A 307 -14.90 19.59 2.68
C LEU A 307 -15.18 21.07 2.43
N LYS A 308 -14.53 21.67 1.43
CA LYS A 308 -14.81 23.06 0.97
C LYS A 308 -16.27 23.19 0.46
N SER A 309 -16.77 22.16 -0.21
CA SER A 309 -18.18 22.11 -0.63
C SER A 309 -19.13 22.05 0.57
N ALA A 310 -18.81 21.23 1.59
CA ALA A 310 -19.59 21.13 2.81
C ALA A 310 -19.58 22.44 3.64
N LEU A 311 -18.42 23.10 3.74
CA LEU A 311 -18.29 24.42 4.42
C LEU A 311 -19.17 25.51 3.81
N LYS A 312 -19.50 25.43 2.52
CA LYS A 312 -20.45 26.36 1.89
C LYS A 312 -21.90 26.11 2.27
N ARG A 313 -22.24 24.88 2.68
CA ARG A 313 -23.59 24.48 3.04
C ARG A 313 -23.90 24.63 4.52
N HIS A 314 -22.90 24.56 5.37
CA HIS A 314 -23.02 24.53 6.82
C HIS A 314 -22.27 25.69 7.47
N ASN A 315 -22.92 26.40 8.36
CA ASN A 315 -22.28 27.38 9.26
C ASN A 315 -21.62 26.66 10.45
N ALA A 316 -20.85 27.39 11.26
CA ALA A 316 -20.16 26.81 12.42
C ALA A 316 -21.11 26.18 13.43
N ALA A 317 -22.29 26.75 13.65
CA ALA A 317 -23.29 26.17 14.56
C ALA A 317 -23.76 24.79 14.08
N SER A 318 -23.98 24.61 12.76
CA SER A 318 -24.34 23.32 12.18
C SER A 318 -23.23 22.28 12.35
N TRP A 319 -21.95 22.69 12.17
CA TRP A 319 -20.82 21.80 12.39
C TRP A 319 -20.69 21.37 13.86
N LEU A 320 -20.88 22.29 14.82
CA LEU A 320 -20.89 21.98 16.25
C LEU A 320 -22.04 21.02 16.61
N HIS A 321 -23.21 21.20 16.00
CA HIS A 321 -24.34 20.29 16.20
C HIS A 321 -24.00 18.87 15.69
N MET A 322 -23.42 18.74 14.51
CA MET A 322 -22.96 17.45 13.98
C MET A 322 -21.89 16.83 14.87
N LEU A 323 -20.97 17.62 15.42
CA LEU A 323 -19.96 17.15 16.35
C LEU A 323 -20.58 16.61 17.64
N ALA A 324 -21.58 17.27 18.20
CA ALA A 324 -22.35 16.77 19.35
C ALA A 324 -23.06 15.45 19.01
N ALA A 325 -23.65 15.36 17.81
CA ALA A 325 -24.29 14.13 17.33
C ALA A 325 -23.30 12.95 17.25
N THR A 326 -22.05 13.17 16.84
CA THR A 326 -21.02 12.10 16.88
C THR A 326 -20.73 11.61 18.29
N THR A 327 -20.78 12.48 19.30
CA THR A 327 -20.58 12.09 20.70
C THR A 327 -21.72 11.21 21.20
N LYS A 328 -22.98 11.55 20.84
CA LYS A 328 -24.15 10.71 21.16
C LYS A 328 -24.02 9.35 20.47
N LEU A 329 -23.66 9.34 19.18
CA LEU A 329 -23.46 8.12 18.40
C LEU A 329 -22.35 7.23 18.99
N ASP A 330 -21.26 7.79 19.50
CA ASP A 330 -20.20 7.04 20.20
C ASP A 330 -20.75 6.29 21.43
N ARG A 331 -21.64 6.94 22.19
CA ARG A 331 -22.29 6.30 23.34
C ARG A 331 -23.25 5.17 22.91
N ILE A 332 -23.97 5.34 21.80
CA ILE A 332 -24.85 4.30 21.26
C ILE A 332 -24.03 3.10 20.77
N VAL A 333 -22.95 3.34 19.99
CA VAL A 333 -22.04 2.30 19.49
C VAL A 333 -21.40 1.50 20.62
N LYS A 334 -21.11 2.15 21.76
CA LYS A 334 -20.55 1.51 22.98
C LYS A 334 -21.60 0.90 23.91
N GLY A 335 -22.88 0.98 23.56
CA GLY A 335 -23.97 0.47 24.41
C GLY A 335 -24.27 1.32 25.66
N HIS A 336 -23.78 2.56 25.72
CA HIS A 336 -23.98 3.49 26.83
C HIS A 336 -25.17 4.46 26.65
N ALA A 337 -25.88 4.36 25.53
CA ALA A 337 -27.08 5.13 25.25
C ALA A 337 -28.07 4.30 24.40
N ALA A 338 -29.36 4.54 24.57
CA ALA A 338 -30.39 3.94 23.72
C ALA A 338 -30.41 4.57 22.33
N GLY A 339 -30.70 3.76 21.31
CA GLY A 339 -30.83 4.18 19.92
C GLY A 339 -30.34 3.10 18.94
N ASP A 340 -30.82 3.20 17.69
CA ASP A 340 -30.25 2.37 16.60
C ASP A 340 -29.03 3.06 16.01
N VAL A 341 -27.96 2.31 15.91
CA VAL A 341 -26.66 2.77 15.41
C VAL A 341 -26.76 3.18 13.93
N TRP A 342 -27.46 2.38 13.12
CA TRP A 342 -27.52 2.56 11.67
C TRP A 342 -28.45 3.69 11.27
N ASP A 343 -29.60 3.82 11.95
CA ASP A 343 -30.51 4.95 11.77
C ASP A 343 -29.83 6.27 12.14
N THR A 344 -28.97 6.25 13.18
CA THR A 344 -28.20 7.42 13.59
C THR A 344 -27.10 7.76 12.56
N PHE A 345 -26.44 6.77 11.94
CA PHE A 345 -25.51 7.00 10.83
C PHE A 345 -26.22 7.58 9.59
N GLU A 346 -27.40 7.04 9.22
CA GLU A 346 -28.18 7.59 8.10
C GLU A 346 -28.53 9.06 8.36
N SER A 347 -29.04 9.35 9.56
CA SER A 347 -29.39 10.72 9.97
C SER A 347 -28.19 11.66 9.92
N LEU A 348 -27.03 11.26 10.45
CA LEU A 348 -25.80 12.05 10.42
C LEU A 348 -25.29 12.28 8.99
N ALA A 349 -25.34 11.27 8.14
CA ALA A 349 -24.93 11.36 6.74
C ALA A 349 -25.83 12.30 5.93
N VAL A 350 -27.15 12.27 6.17
CA VAL A 350 -28.13 13.17 5.56
C VAL A 350 -27.89 14.62 6.02
N THR A 351 -27.70 14.83 7.32
CA THR A 351 -27.40 16.14 7.89
C THR A 351 -26.12 16.73 7.29
N LEU A 352 -25.05 15.94 7.23
CA LEU A 352 -23.76 16.37 6.64
C LEU A 352 -23.88 16.69 5.14
N SER A 353 -24.82 16.03 4.46
CA SER A 353 -25.12 16.30 3.04
C SER A 353 -25.92 17.60 2.82
N GLY A 354 -26.38 18.27 3.87
CA GLY A 354 -27.10 19.54 3.80
C GLY A 354 -28.63 19.42 3.63
N ASN A 355 -29.20 18.22 3.79
CA ASN A 355 -30.65 17.98 3.74
C ASN A 355 -31.20 17.81 5.17
N SER A 356 -31.39 18.91 5.87
CA SER A 356 -31.91 18.92 7.26
C SER A 356 -33.44 18.74 7.38
N ASP A 357 -34.19 18.84 6.29
CA ASP A 357 -35.66 18.90 6.32
C ASP A 357 -36.33 17.53 6.57
N THR A 358 -35.58 16.43 6.64
CA THR A 358 -36.11 15.07 6.82
C THR A 358 -35.73 14.41 8.14
N VAL A 359 -34.97 15.10 8.99
CA VAL A 359 -34.50 14.52 10.25
C VAL A 359 -35.36 14.98 11.39
N THR A 360 -36.00 14.03 12.08
CA THR A 360 -36.66 14.28 13.38
C THR A 360 -35.63 14.96 14.30
N PRO A 361 -35.96 16.09 14.95
CA PRO A 361 -35.04 16.77 15.83
C PRO A 361 -34.51 15.80 16.88
N ILE A 362 -33.22 15.66 16.96
CA ILE A 362 -32.59 14.92 18.07
C ILE A 362 -32.97 15.67 19.32
N ASP A 363 -33.78 15.04 20.16
CA ASP A 363 -34.37 15.61 21.37
C ASP A 363 -33.30 16.36 22.19
N GLN A 364 -33.50 17.66 22.33
CA GLN A 364 -32.58 18.55 23.07
C GLN A 364 -32.63 18.35 24.59
N SER A 365 -33.53 17.52 25.10
CA SER A 365 -33.72 17.34 26.56
C SER A 365 -32.63 16.49 27.23
N ALA A 366 -31.63 15.96 26.49
CA ALA A 366 -30.58 15.11 27.04
C ALA A 366 -29.18 15.83 27.16
N LEU A 367 -29.14 17.15 27.09
CA LEU A 367 -27.95 17.97 27.20
C LEU A 367 -27.79 18.70 28.54
N ILE A 368 -28.58 18.33 29.57
CA ILE A 368 -28.43 18.81 30.94
C ILE A 368 -27.93 17.69 31.85
#